data_10857fa443d818bc6a5e8ee885b54415
#
_entry.id   10857fa443d818bc6a5e8ee885b54415
#
_cell.length_a   1.000
_cell.length_b   1.000
_cell.length_c   1.000
_cell.angle_alpha   90.00
_cell.angle_beta   90.00
_cell.angle_gamma   90.00
#
_symmetry.space_group_name_H-M   'P 1'
#
loop_
_entity.id
_entity.type
_entity.pdbx_description
1 polymer ?
#
loop_
_entity_poly.entity_id
_entity_poly.type
_entity_poly.pdbx_seq_one_letter_code
_entity_poly.pdbx_strand_id
1 'polypeptide(L)'
;KKDGVLWIVGGPRPSTESSRLDSLGARHLPSAGHLDQATSEHSPAEGYLLGDTLCCGLPRKIVATNIPQSFIDQFSWPPVEIHDGILPDRFADFAAAQAPGGFDDIIVLDPTPEILDALPPVLAPGAVVNLVGERPLGRPVRVDAGRVHYDYVVYVGTRGPDISASYGETGNRAEIRPGGAAWVIGGGGPMGRMHLQRMLEMQDGPRRILVSESNLVRNPEITADFGPLAAERGIELAVLNPRQMPPHAYEAAVADFRGAGGFDDIIVIVANVTAIESAMPHLAPDGMLQIFGGLGRGTMAQLDLSNVYLGHAQITGSAGSTIRDQGAVLDKVFISQLSTAAAVAAIGGIDAARDGMQGLMDGRFPGKMVIYPQVESFPLTALADLRSAAPTVYDLLGPRGAWTREAEAEFLRRFAGHVYE
;
A
#
# COMPACT_ATOMS: atom_id res chain seq x y z
N LYS A 1 -0.62 7.57 -17.57
CA LYS A 1 -2.10 7.59 -17.42
C LYS A 1 -2.73 8.13 -18.69
N LYS A 2 -3.74 7.47 -19.22
CA LYS A 2 -4.47 7.95 -20.39
C LYS A 2 -5.03 9.35 -20.15
N ASP A 3 -4.81 10.27 -21.10
CA ASP A 3 -5.24 11.67 -21.04
C ASP A 3 -4.63 12.50 -19.88
N GLY A 4 -3.66 11.97 -19.14
CA GLY A 4 -2.93 12.64 -18.08
C GLY A 4 -1.73 13.46 -18.57
N VAL A 5 -0.99 14.03 -17.64
CA VAL A 5 0.28 14.71 -17.92
C VAL A 5 1.42 13.87 -17.36
N LEU A 6 2.33 13.44 -18.25
CA LEU A 6 3.55 12.74 -17.89
C LEU A 6 4.70 13.77 -17.76
N TRP A 7 5.42 13.69 -16.65
CA TRP A 7 6.64 14.43 -16.45
C TRP A 7 7.84 13.50 -16.30
N ILE A 8 8.89 13.74 -17.10
CA ILE A 8 10.16 13.03 -17.01
C ILE A 8 11.19 13.99 -16.47
N VAL A 9 11.78 13.67 -15.32
CA VAL A 9 12.73 14.52 -14.64
C VAL A 9 14.06 13.81 -14.43
N GLY A 10 15.16 14.43 -14.84
CA GLY A 10 16.53 13.97 -14.59
C GLY A 10 17.19 14.70 -13.44
N GLY A 11 18.23 14.10 -12.88
CA GLY A 11 19.09 14.71 -11.88
C GLY A 11 19.80 15.98 -12.43
N PRO A 12 20.25 16.90 -11.56
CA PRO A 12 21.01 18.07 -12.00
C PRO A 12 22.30 17.60 -12.70
N ARG A 13 22.49 18.08 -13.93
CA ARG A 13 23.79 17.90 -14.62
C ARG A 13 24.87 18.59 -13.80
N PRO A 14 26.05 17.97 -13.56
CA PRO A 14 27.18 18.70 -13.02
C PRO A 14 27.52 19.87 -13.97
N SER A 15 27.71 21.05 -13.42
CA SER A 15 27.91 22.33 -14.14
C SER A 15 29.29 22.49 -14.78
N THR A 16 29.89 21.39 -15.29
CA THR A 16 31.19 21.47 -15.95
C THR A 16 31.18 20.72 -17.27
N GLU A 17 31.42 21.51 -18.33
CA GLU A 17 31.83 21.07 -19.66
C GLU A 17 30.79 20.50 -20.64
N SER A 18 29.91 21.35 -21.11
CA SER A 18 29.00 21.09 -22.23
C SER A 18 29.64 21.16 -23.63
N SER A 19 30.93 21.00 -23.80
CA SER A 19 31.59 21.29 -25.11
C SER A 19 32.50 20.18 -25.66
N ARG A 20 32.48 18.94 -25.11
CA ARG A 20 33.35 17.86 -25.61
C ARG A 20 32.70 16.52 -25.94
N LEU A 21 31.38 16.38 -25.85
CA LEU A 21 30.73 15.06 -26.02
C LEU A 21 30.08 14.81 -27.39
N ASP A 22 30.20 15.72 -28.36
CA ASP A 22 29.65 15.52 -29.71
C ASP A 22 30.50 14.60 -30.62
N SER A 23 31.51 13.90 -30.13
CA SER A 23 32.47 13.18 -30.99
C SER A 23 32.71 11.71 -30.69
N LEU A 24 31.93 11.02 -29.85
CA LEU A 24 32.17 9.57 -29.64
C LEU A 24 30.97 8.72 -30.08
N GLY A 25 31.11 8.26 -31.32
CA GLY A 25 30.19 7.29 -31.96
C GLY A 25 30.11 5.94 -31.23
N ALA A 26 29.00 5.30 -31.45
CA ALA A 26 28.59 3.98 -30.95
C ALA A 26 29.75 2.97 -30.80
N ARG A 27 29.94 2.42 -29.61
CA ARG A 27 30.78 1.26 -29.39
C ARG A 27 30.09 0.21 -28.53
N HIS A 28 30.20 -1.01 -29.04
CA HIS A 28 29.83 -2.34 -28.56
C HIS A 28 29.75 -2.53 -27.02
N LEU A 29 28.73 -3.29 -26.61
CA LEU A 29 28.57 -3.89 -25.30
C LEU A 29 29.71 -4.86 -24.95
N PRO A 30 30.30 -4.81 -23.77
CA PRO A 30 31.13 -5.89 -23.25
C PRO A 30 30.34 -6.84 -22.36
N SER A 31 30.65 -8.13 -22.52
CA SER A 31 30.18 -9.26 -21.73
C SER A 31 30.58 -9.17 -20.24
N ALA A 32 29.71 -9.73 -19.38
CA ALA A 32 29.89 -9.80 -17.94
C ALA A 32 31.27 -10.32 -17.48
N GLY A 33 31.95 -9.57 -16.64
CA GLY A 33 33.15 -10.00 -15.93
C GLY A 33 33.90 -8.85 -15.27
N HIS A 34 33.98 -8.89 -13.95
CA HIS A 34 34.83 -8.10 -13.05
C HIS A 34 34.40 -6.65 -12.75
N LEU A 35 33.94 -6.47 -11.51
CA LEU A 35 33.85 -5.19 -10.80
C LEU A 35 35.28 -4.67 -10.51
N ASP A 36 35.72 -3.73 -11.31
CA ASP A 36 36.80 -2.83 -10.95
C ASP A 36 36.29 -1.40 -10.91
N GLN A 37 36.70 -0.67 -9.87
CA GLN A 37 36.35 0.73 -9.62
C GLN A 37 36.85 1.59 -10.80
N ALA A 38 35.94 1.92 -11.71
CA ALA A 38 36.16 2.95 -12.70
C ALA A 38 35.12 4.05 -12.51
N THR A 39 35.58 5.24 -12.11
CA THR A 39 34.81 6.48 -12.15
C THR A 39 34.44 6.78 -13.61
N SER A 40 33.28 6.33 -14.05
CA SER A 40 32.74 6.69 -15.37
C SER A 40 31.97 7.99 -15.27
N GLU A 41 32.45 9.03 -15.95
CA GLU A 41 31.83 10.36 -16.12
C GLU A 41 30.62 10.34 -17.09
N HIS A 42 29.88 9.22 -17.22
CA HIS A 42 28.71 9.15 -18.10
C HIS A 42 27.46 9.61 -17.33
N SER A 43 26.62 10.41 -18.00
CA SER A 43 25.29 10.71 -17.47
C SER A 43 24.51 9.39 -17.41
N PRO A 44 24.07 8.95 -16.21
CA PRO A 44 23.39 7.65 -16.06
C PRO A 44 22.14 7.51 -16.93
N ALA A 45 21.44 8.58 -17.20
CA ALA A 45 20.22 8.60 -18.02
C ALA A 45 20.43 8.19 -19.49
N GLU A 46 21.67 8.13 -20.00
CA GLU A 46 21.95 7.76 -21.40
C GLU A 46 21.70 6.27 -21.69
N GLY A 47 21.66 5.42 -20.65
CA GLY A 47 21.45 3.97 -20.79
C GLY A 47 20.01 3.51 -20.67
N TYR A 48 19.07 4.39 -20.33
CA TYR A 48 17.69 4.00 -20.08
C TYR A 48 16.87 3.89 -21.37
N LEU A 49 15.98 2.89 -21.42
CA LEU A 49 15.09 2.61 -22.54
C LEU A 49 13.66 2.88 -22.12
N LEU A 50 12.90 3.57 -22.97
CA LEU A 50 11.49 3.85 -22.77
C LEU A 50 10.64 2.56 -22.64
N GLY A 51 11.00 1.50 -23.39
CA GLY A 51 10.26 0.25 -23.43
C GLY A 51 8.77 0.46 -23.73
N ASP A 52 7.92 -0.35 -23.10
CA ASP A 52 6.46 -0.28 -23.24
C ASP A 52 5.80 0.71 -22.27
N THR A 53 6.51 1.73 -21.79
CA THR A 53 6.01 2.71 -20.80
C THR A 53 4.65 3.31 -21.17
N LEU A 54 4.35 3.45 -22.47
CA LEU A 54 3.10 4.04 -22.96
C LEU A 54 2.03 2.99 -23.33
N CYS A 55 2.23 1.71 -23.01
CA CYS A 55 1.30 0.62 -23.34
C CYS A 55 -0.11 0.80 -22.75
N CYS A 56 -0.23 1.46 -21.60
CA CYS A 56 -1.52 1.67 -20.92
C CYS A 56 -2.30 2.89 -21.42
N GLY A 57 -1.87 3.51 -22.50
CA GLY A 57 -2.48 4.66 -23.15
C GLY A 57 -1.56 5.87 -23.20
N LEU A 58 -1.79 6.71 -24.20
CA LEU A 58 -0.98 7.90 -24.39
C LEU A 58 -1.40 9.00 -23.41
N PRO A 59 -0.44 9.69 -22.75
CA PRO A 59 -0.72 10.91 -22.01
C PRO A 59 -1.14 12.03 -22.98
N ARG A 60 -1.92 12.98 -22.48
CA ARG A 60 -2.29 14.19 -23.23
C ARG A 60 -1.08 15.06 -23.54
N LYS A 61 -0.10 15.06 -22.63
CA LYS A 61 1.08 15.91 -22.67
C LYS A 61 2.25 15.18 -22.01
N ILE A 62 3.42 15.29 -22.64
CA ILE A 62 4.69 14.85 -22.04
C ILE A 62 5.58 16.07 -21.86
N VAL A 63 6.10 16.24 -20.68
CA VAL A 63 7.06 17.29 -20.31
C VAL A 63 8.34 16.65 -19.83
N ALA A 64 9.48 17.13 -20.24
CA ALA A 64 10.79 16.65 -19.82
C ALA A 64 11.65 17.78 -19.27
N THR A 65 12.34 17.52 -18.17
CA THR A 65 13.27 18.49 -17.55
C THR A 65 14.62 17.83 -17.27
N ASN A 66 15.71 18.50 -17.70
CA ASN A 66 17.08 18.04 -17.46
C ASN A 66 17.40 16.63 -18.00
N ILE A 67 16.75 16.22 -19.08
CA ILE A 67 16.89 14.90 -19.70
C ILE A 67 17.80 14.98 -20.91
N PRO A 68 18.70 13.98 -21.15
CA PRO A 68 19.51 13.91 -22.37
C PRO A 68 18.64 13.82 -23.63
N GLN A 69 19.09 14.46 -24.72
CA GLN A 69 18.38 14.41 -25.99
C GLN A 69 18.24 12.97 -26.51
N SER A 70 19.26 12.13 -26.33
CA SER A 70 19.24 10.72 -26.71
C SER A 70 18.11 9.92 -26.08
N PHE A 71 17.66 10.28 -24.87
CA PHE A 71 16.47 9.69 -24.26
C PHE A 71 15.17 10.23 -24.88
N ILE A 72 15.12 11.54 -25.14
CA ILE A 72 13.96 12.19 -25.76
C ILE A 72 13.71 11.64 -27.17
N ASP A 73 14.76 11.35 -27.93
CA ASP A 73 14.68 10.82 -29.30
C ASP A 73 14.01 9.44 -29.41
N GLN A 74 13.79 8.75 -28.27
CA GLN A 74 13.02 7.50 -28.23
C GLN A 74 11.50 7.74 -28.35
N PHE A 75 11.03 8.97 -28.10
CA PHE A 75 9.60 9.31 -28.22
C PHE A 75 9.26 9.67 -29.66
N SER A 76 8.41 8.88 -30.30
CA SER A 76 7.90 9.19 -31.65
C SER A 76 6.58 9.98 -31.60
N TRP A 77 5.79 9.80 -30.55
CA TRP A 77 4.48 10.42 -30.34
C TRP A 77 3.95 10.13 -28.92
N PRO A 78 3.32 11.07 -28.19
CA PRO A 78 3.16 12.50 -28.51
C PRO A 78 4.47 13.29 -28.42
N PRO A 79 4.53 14.54 -28.94
CA PRO A 79 5.73 15.35 -28.83
C PRO A 79 6.03 15.68 -27.37
N VAL A 80 7.32 15.75 -27.05
CA VAL A 80 7.81 16.05 -25.69
C VAL A 80 8.16 17.52 -25.62
N GLU A 81 7.60 18.24 -24.63
CA GLU A 81 8.00 19.61 -24.31
C GLU A 81 9.22 19.59 -23.38
N ILE A 82 10.34 20.13 -23.86
CA ILE A 82 11.61 20.11 -23.12
C ILE A 82 11.84 21.43 -22.41
N HIS A 83 12.19 21.36 -21.13
CA HIS A 83 12.52 22.50 -20.29
C HIS A 83 13.79 22.22 -19.50
N ASP A 84 14.88 22.90 -19.83
CA ASP A 84 16.16 22.74 -19.13
C ASP A 84 16.29 23.71 -17.95
N GLY A 85 17.15 23.36 -17.00
CA GLY A 85 17.50 24.20 -15.86
C GLY A 85 16.42 24.35 -14.79
N ILE A 86 15.40 23.48 -14.79
CA ILE A 86 14.38 23.47 -13.74
C ILE A 86 14.95 22.75 -12.51
N LEU A 87 15.18 23.50 -11.44
CA LEU A 87 15.69 22.98 -10.16
C LEU A 87 14.53 22.59 -9.23
N PRO A 88 14.78 21.73 -8.21
CA PRO A 88 13.75 21.25 -7.30
C PRO A 88 12.94 22.33 -6.57
N ASP A 89 13.56 23.46 -6.22
CA ASP A 89 12.91 24.64 -5.61
C ASP A 89 11.91 25.34 -6.54
N ARG A 90 11.96 25.07 -7.85
CA ARG A 90 11.05 25.62 -8.86
C ARG A 90 9.96 24.63 -9.31
N PHE A 91 9.93 23.41 -8.78
CA PHE A 91 8.99 22.37 -9.19
C PHE A 91 7.53 22.78 -8.99
N ALA A 92 7.21 23.47 -7.92
CA ALA A 92 5.84 23.94 -7.65
C ALA A 92 5.37 24.95 -8.71
N ASP A 93 6.19 25.95 -9.03
CA ASP A 93 5.89 26.95 -10.06
C ASP A 93 5.78 26.29 -11.44
N PHE A 94 6.69 25.36 -11.73
CA PHE A 94 6.69 24.60 -12.97
C PHE A 94 5.42 23.76 -13.12
N ALA A 95 5.03 23.03 -12.08
CA ALA A 95 3.80 22.26 -12.08
C ALA A 95 2.54 23.14 -12.25
N ALA A 96 2.49 24.31 -11.58
CA ALA A 96 1.39 25.25 -11.73
C ALA A 96 1.23 25.72 -13.19
N ALA A 97 2.32 25.87 -13.92
CA ALA A 97 2.31 26.27 -15.33
C ALA A 97 2.00 25.12 -16.29
N GLN A 98 2.54 23.92 -16.06
CA GLN A 98 2.50 22.79 -17.00
C GLN A 98 1.36 21.82 -16.73
N ALA A 99 1.00 21.63 -15.47
CA ALA A 99 -0.01 20.69 -14.98
C ALA A 99 -0.71 21.28 -13.73
N PRO A 100 -1.65 22.22 -13.86
CA PRO A 100 -2.28 22.92 -12.73
C PRO A 100 -2.96 21.99 -11.71
N GLY A 101 -3.34 20.75 -12.12
CA GLY A 101 -3.89 19.69 -11.24
C GLY A 101 -2.82 18.75 -10.68
N GLY A 102 -1.55 19.00 -10.94
CA GLY A 102 -0.43 18.10 -10.68
C GLY A 102 -0.14 17.14 -11.83
N PHE A 103 1.00 16.47 -11.75
CA PHE A 103 1.41 15.48 -12.73
C PHE A 103 0.79 14.11 -12.39
N ASP A 104 0.23 13.44 -13.40
CA ASP A 104 -0.41 12.12 -13.25
C ASP A 104 0.60 10.96 -13.22
N ASP A 105 1.69 11.11 -13.97
CA ASP A 105 2.83 10.19 -13.98
C ASP A 105 4.12 10.99 -13.91
N ILE A 106 5.03 10.57 -13.06
CA ILE A 106 6.37 11.17 -12.97
C ILE A 106 7.40 10.06 -13.08
N ILE A 107 8.27 10.15 -14.08
CA ILE A 107 9.44 9.28 -14.23
C ILE A 107 10.65 10.06 -13.76
N VAL A 108 11.30 9.60 -12.71
CA VAL A 108 12.51 10.21 -12.14
C VAL A 108 13.71 9.37 -12.55
N LEU A 109 14.52 9.89 -13.45
CA LEU A 109 15.77 9.25 -13.87
C LEU A 109 16.90 9.72 -12.94
N ASP A 110 17.63 8.77 -12.35
CA ASP A 110 18.68 8.99 -11.35
C ASP A 110 18.18 9.83 -10.16
N PRO A 111 17.27 9.29 -9.35
CA PRO A 111 16.65 10.01 -8.26
C PRO A 111 17.67 10.53 -7.25
N THR A 112 17.52 11.81 -6.88
CA THR A 112 18.26 12.42 -5.77
C THR A 112 17.30 12.81 -4.65
N PRO A 113 17.76 12.89 -3.40
CA PRO A 113 16.93 13.31 -2.29
C PRO A 113 16.25 14.67 -2.51
N GLU A 114 16.92 15.60 -3.16
CA GLU A 114 16.40 16.97 -3.41
C GLU A 114 15.23 16.94 -4.39
N ILE A 115 15.32 16.12 -5.46
CA ILE A 115 14.22 15.92 -6.40
C ILE A 115 13.04 15.31 -5.67
N LEU A 116 13.26 14.21 -4.93
CA LEU A 116 12.17 13.48 -4.29
C LEU A 116 11.48 14.29 -3.18
N ASP A 117 12.24 15.07 -2.41
CA ASP A 117 11.68 15.96 -1.39
C ASP A 117 10.78 17.07 -1.99
N ALA A 118 10.98 17.41 -3.26
CA ALA A 118 10.20 18.43 -3.96
C ALA A 118 8.95 17.89 -4.67
N LEU A 119 8.79 16.56 -4.81
CA LEU A 119 7.66 15.97 -5.54
C LEU A 119 6.30 16.06 -4.83
N PRO A 120 6.16 15.91 -3.50
CA PRO A 120 4.83 15.78 -2.88
C PRO A 120 3.81 16.86 -3.30
N PRO A 121 4.15 18.16 -3.41
CA PRO A 121 3.17 19.18 -3.79
C PRO A 121 2.78 19.17 -5.28
N VAL A 122 3.52 18.49 -6.14
CA VAL A 122 3.30 18.53 -7.60
C VAL A 122 2.60 17.30 -8.16
N LEU A 123 2.26 16.33 -7.31
CA LEU A 123 1.57 15.12 -7.71
C LEU A 123 0.07 15.36 -7.94
N ALA A 124 -0.52 14.76 -8.95
CA ALA A 124 -1.99 14.69 -9.10
C ALA A 124 -2.57 13.59 -8.18
N PRO A 125 -3.89 13.60 -7.88
CA PRO A 125 -4.54 12.43 -7.32
C PRO A 125 -4.42 11.21 -8.23
N GLY A 126 -4.04 10.06 -7.66
CA GLY A 126 -3.74 8.84 -8.39
C GLY A 126 -2.44 8.88 -9.19
N ALA A 127 -1.52 9.75 -8.81
CA ALA A 127 -0.23 9.84 -9.48
C ALA A 127 0.61 8.58 -9.27
N VAL A 128 1.35 8.21 -10.31
CA VAL A 128 2.37 7.17 -10.25
C VAL A 128 3.74 7.84 -10.32
N VAL A 129 4.61 7.56 -9.34
CA VAL A 129 5.99 8.02 -9.31
C VAL A 129 6.89 6.82 -9.60
N ASN A 130 7.46 6.79 -10.79
CA ASN A 130 8.36 5.74 -11.25
C ASN A 130 9.82 6.20 -11.07
N LEU A 131 10.52 5.55 -10.15
CA LEU A 131 11.92 5.84 -9.84
C LEU A 131 12.83 4.89 -10.64
N VAL A 132 13.79 5.46 -11.37
CA VAL A 132 14.72 4.68 -12.21
C VAL A 132 16.15 5.07 -11.85
N GLY A 133 16.94 4.12 -11.34
CA GLY A 133 18.31 4.43 -10.93
C GLY A 133 19.07 3.22 -10.39
N GLU A 134 20.39 3.35 -10.35
CA GLU A 134 21.30 2.27 -9.92
C GLU A 134 21.97 2.54 -8.57
N ARG A 135 21.86 3.74 -8.03
CA ARG A 135 22.55 4.16 -6.80
C ARG A 135 21.54 4.47 -5.68
N PRO A 136 21.85 4.09 -4.43
CA PRO A 136 20.99 4.41 -3.30
C PRO A 136 20.95 5.93 -3.03
N LEU A 137 19.85 6.40 -2.43
CA LEU A 137 19.64 7.82 -2.12
C LEU A 137 20.61 8.40 -1.09
N GLY A 138 21.15 7.57 -0.20
CA GLY A 138 22.06 8.00 0.85
C GLY A 138 21.39 8.63 2.07
N ARG A 139 20.12 9.02 1.99
CA ARG A 139 19.29 9.47 3.13
C ARG A 139 17.80 9.24 2.84
N PRO A 140 16.95 9.15 3.88
CA PRO A 140 15.50 9.19 3.74
C PRO A 140 15.01 10.50 3.08
N VAL A 141 13.86 10.42 2.42
CA VAL A 141 13.20 11.52 1.72
C VAL A 141 11.76 11.68 2.18
N ARG A 142 11.19 12.84 1.92
CA ARG A 142 9.83 13.17 2.33
C ARG A 142 8.80 12.53 1.40
N VAL A 143 7.92 11.72 1.97
CA VAL A 143 6.76 11.13 1.30
C VAL A 143 5.50 11.58 2.02
N ASP A 144 4.53 12.14 1.31
CA ASP A 144 3.24 12.48 1.89
C ASP A 144 2.39 11.21 2.07
N ALA A 145 2.46 10.64 3.27
CA ALA A 145 1.73 9.42 3.63
C ALA A 145 0.21 9.61 3.54
N GLY A 146 -0.28 10.81 3.81
CA GLY A 146 -1.70 11.14 3.67
C GLY A 146 -2.16 11.13 2.20
N ARG A 147 -1.33 11.56 1.27
CA ARG A 147 -1.63 11.50 -0.16
C ARG A 147 -1.48 10.09 -0.73
N VAL A 148 -0.53 9.31 -0.24
CA VAL A 148 -0.47 7.88 -0.58
C VAL A 148 -1.79 7.22 -0.19
N HIS A 149 -2.32 7.48 1.01
CA HIS A 149 -3.58 6.91 1.47
C HIS A 149 -4.81 7.50 0.75
N TYR A 150 -5.00 8.84 0.77
CA TYR A 150 -6.24 9.47 0.31
C TYR A 150 -6.28 9.82 -1.18
N ASP A 151 -5.13 10.06 -1.79
CA ASP A 151 -5.03 10.43 -3.20
C ASP A 151 -4.52 9.26 -4.06
N TYR A 152 -4.29 8.08 -3.47
CA TYR A 152 -3.84 6.88 -4.18
C TYR A 152 -2.53 7.08 -4.94
N VAL A 153 -1.62 7.88 -4.39
CA VAL A 153 -0.29 8.06 -4.97
C VAL A 153 0.50 6.75 -4.79
N VAL A 154 1.15 6.31 -5.84
CA VAL A 154 1.94 5.06 -5.86
C VAL A 154 3.39 5.38 -6.22
N TYR A 155 4.33 4.77 -5.50
CA TYR A 155 5.74 4.76 -5.84
C TYR A 155 6.14 3.38 -6.31
N VAL A 156 6.69 3.31 -7.51
CA VAL A 156 7.24 2.11 -8.16
C VAL A 156 8.61 2.43 -8.72
N GLY A 157 9.39 1.43 -9.12
CA GLY A 157 10.68 1.73 -9.72
C GLY A 157 11.41 0.52 -10.26
N THR A 158 12.49 0.79 -10.99
CA THR A 158 13.37 -0.21 -11.56
C THR A 158 14.81 0.30 -11.60
N ARG A 159 15.77 -0.61 -11.61
CA ARG A 159 17.18 -0.26 -11.89
C ARG A 159 17.39 0.21 -13.33
N GLY A 160 16.46 -0.09 -14.22
CA GLY A 160 16.64 0.02 -15.66
C GLY A 160 17.27 -1.24 -16.27
N PRO A 161 17.72 -1.20 -17.53
CA PRO A 161 17.60 -0.06 -18.43
C PRO A 161 16.15 0.18 -18.93
N ASP A 162 15.29 -0.86 -18.94
CA ASP A 162 13.88 -0.73 -19.38
C ASP A 162 13.01 -0.14 -18.25
N ILE A 163 12.58 1.11 -18.43
CA ILE A 163 11.78 1.82 -17.44
C ILE A 163 10.33 1.33 -17.38
N SER A 164 9.85 0.57 -18.38
CA SER A 164 8.50 0.01 -18.40
C SER A 164 8.33 -1.16 -17.41
N ALA A 165 9.41 -1.79 -16.98
CA ALA A 165 9.39 -2.94 -16.10
C ALA A 165 8.67 -2.66 -14.75
N SER A 166 8.69 -1.42 -14.28
CA SER A 166 8.00 -0.99 -13.05
C SER A 166 6.49 -0.83 -13.18
N TYR A 167 5.95 -0.74 -14.40
CA TYR A 167 4.51 -0.62 -14.65
C TYR A 167 3.79 -1.97 -14.82
N GLY A 168 4.51 -3.07 -14.96
CA GLY A 168 3.94 -4.40 -15.07
C GLY A 168 3.31 -4.91 -13.77
N GLU A 169 2.57 -6.01 -13.84
CA GLU A 169 1.90 -6.63 -12.69
C GLU A 169 2.86 -7.01 -11.56
N THR A 170 4.10 -7.28 -11.87
CA THR A 170 5.15 -7.59 -10.88
C THR A 170 5.63 -6.36 -10.13
N GLY A 171 5.71 -5.20 -10.78
CA GLY A 171 6.18 -3.94 -10.20
C GLY A 171 5.09 -3.08 -9.56
N ASN A 172 3.82 -3.35 -9.89
CA ASN A 172 2.65 -2.62 -9.36
C ASN A 172 1.51 -3.61 -9.08
N ARG A 173 1.72 -4.52 -8.15
CA ARG A 173 0.73 -5.53 -7.77
C ARG A 173 -0.30 -4.97 -6.80
N ALA A 174 -1.51 -5.53 -6.83
CA ALA A 174 -2.62 -5.17 -5.96
C ALA A 174 -3.01 -6.30 -4.97
N GLU A 175 -2.47 -7.50 -5.14
CA GLU A 175 -2.76 -8.67 -4.29
C GLU A 175 -1.56 -9.04 -3.40
N ILE A 176 -1.84 -9.65 -2.27
CA ILE A 176 -0.86 -10.24 -1.36
C ILE A 176 -0.02 -11.29 -2.10
N ARG A 177 1.28 -11.34 -1.82
CA ARG A 177 2.17 -12.30 -2.46
C ARG A 177 1.88 -13.74 -2.04
N PRO A 178 1.59 -14.63 -2.99
CA PRO A 178 1.40 -16.05 -2.70
C PRO A 178 2.62 -16.67 -2.02
N GLY A 179 2.38 -17.36 -0.91
CA GLY A 179 3.43 -18.06 -0.17
C GLY A 179 4.47 -17.18 0.53
N GLY A 180 4.30 -15.87 0.52
CA GLY A 180 5.22 -14.88 1.08
C GLY A 180 5.13 -14.71 2.58
N ALA A 181 5.84 -13.71 3.10
CA ALA A 181 5.80 -13.24 4.47
C ALA A 181 5.07 -11.90 4.55
N ALA A 182 4.06 -11.80 5.41
CA ALA A 182 3.28 -10.58 5.60
C ALA A 182 3.44 -10.02 7.02
N TRP A 183 3.43 -8.69 7.14
CA TRP A 183 3.40 -8.00 8.42
C TRP A 183 2.23 -7.02 8.49
N VAL A 184 1.32 -7.24 9.46
CA VAL A 184 0.15 -6.40 9.71
C VAL A 184 0.38 -5.56 10.96
N ILE A 185 0.52 -4.25 10.80
CA ILE A 185 0.74 -3.31 11.90
C ILE A 185 -0.60 -2.67 12.29
N GLY A 186 -1.10 -3.02 13.49
CA GLY A 186 -2.43 -2.66 13.97
C GLY A 186 -3.49 -3.72 13.66
N GLY A 187 -3.11 -5.01 13.78
CA GLY A 187 -3.96 -6.14 13.39
C GLY A 187 -5.19 -6.40 14.26
N GLY A 188 -5.27 -5.85 15.47
CA GLY A 188 -6.34 -6.14 16.43
C GLY A 188 -7.63 -5.34 16.24
N GLY A 189 -7.61 -4.26 15.45
CA GLY A 189 -8.81 -3.49 15.12
C GLY A 189 -9.63 -4.12 13.99
N PRO A 190 -10.85 -3.62 13.74
CA PRO A 190 -11.75 -4.19 12.73
C PRO A 190 -11.12 -4.37 11.34
N MET A 191 -10.37 -3.37 10.87
CA MET A 191 -9.71 -3.44 9.56
C MET A 191 -8.54 -4.43 9.57
N GLY A 192 -7.74 -4.45 10.66
CA GLY A 192 -6.64 -5.41 10.80
C GLY A 192 -7.13 -6.85 10.79
N ARG A 193 -8.18 -7.13 11.54
CA ARG A 193 -8.81 -8.45 11.58
C ARG A 193 -9.35 -8.89 10.22
N MET A 194 -9.91 -7.97 9.44
CA MET A 194 -10.37 -8.26 8.07
C MET A 194 -9.20 -8.62 7.14
N HIS A 195 -8.06 -7.92 7.24
CA HIS A 195 -6.86 -8.27 6.49
C HIS A 195 -6.32 -9.64 6.90
N LEU A 196 -6.26 -9.93 8.21
CA LEU A 196 -5.85 -11.26 8.72
C LEU A 196 -6.78 -12.36 8.21
N GLN A 197 -8.10 -12.16 8.32
CA GLN A 197 -9.09 -13.10 7.82
C GLN A 197 -8.88 -13.38 6.32
N ARG A 198 -8.70 -12.32 5.52
CA ARG A 198 -8.45 -12.46 4.08
C ARG A 198 -7.19 -13.27 3.81
N MET A 199 -6.07 -12.94 4.47
CA MET A 199 -4.80 -13.65 4.29
C MET A 199 -4.90 -15.13 4.65
N LEU A 200 -5.61 -15.46 5.73
CA LEU A 200 -5.78 -16.83 6.21
C LEU A 200 -6.76 -17.64 5.35
N GLU A 201 -7.72 -17.00 4.69
CA GLU A 201 -8.71 -17.66 3.82
C GLU A 201 -8.23 -17.80 2.36
N MET A 202 -7.20 -17.07 1.94
CA MET A 202 -6.63 -17.20 0.60
C MET A 202 -6.12 -18.64 0.38
N GLN A 203 -6.40 -19.19 -0.81
CA GLN A 203 -5.88 -20.51 -1.20
C GLN A 203 -4.35 -20.48 -1.24
N ASP A 204 -3.78 -19.44 -1.86
CA ASP A 204 -2.35 -19.23 -1.99
C ASP A 204 -1.90 -18.01 -1.15
N GLY A 205 -2.39 -17.92 0.08
CA GLY A 205 -2.05 -16.85 1.01
C GLY A 205 -0.59 -16.88 1.47
N PRO A 206 -0.18 -15.90 2.29
CA PRO A 206 1.17 -15.88 2.86
C PRO A 206 1.37 -17.10 3.75
N ARG A 207 2.59 -17.61 3.83
CA ARG A 207 2.95 -18.72 4.72
C ARG A 207 3.34 -18.26 6.12
N ARG A 208 3.69 -16.99 6.25
CA ARG A 208 4.15 -16.39 7.50
C ARG A 208 3.44 -15.05 7.68
N ILE A 209 2.83 -14.84 8.83
CA ILE A 209 2.12 -13.59 9.16
C ILE A 209 2.60 -13.10 10.53
N LEU A 210 3.22 -11.93 10.57
CA LEU A 210 3.50 -11.19 11.78
C LEU A 210 2.39 -10.17 12.01
N VAL A 211 1.91 -10.08 13.24
CA VAL A 211 0.96 -9.06 13.65
C VAL A 211 1.57 -8.22 14.76
N SER A 212 1.54 -6.90 14.62
CA SER A 212 1.86 -5.98 15.70
C SER A 212 0.57 -5.33 16.21
N GLU A 213 0.29 -5.48 17.50
CA GLU A 213 -0.87 -4.90 18.16
C GLU A 213 -0.51 -4.34 19.52
N SER A 214 -0.74 -3.04 19.70
CA SER A 214 -0.37 -2.33 20.93
C SER A 214 -1.42 -2.41 22.04
N ASN A 215 -2.66 -2.79 21.70
CA ASN A 215 -3.74 -2.93 22.67
C ASN A 215 -3.60 -4.25 23.43
N LEU A 216 -3.55 -4.16 24.76
CA LEU A 216 -3.32 -5.31 25.65
C LEU A 216 -4.44 -6.33 25.65
N VAL A 217 -5.67 -5.89 25.38
CA VAL A 217 -6.85 -6.76 25.33
C VAL A 217 -6.92 -7.48 23.97
N ARG A 218 -6.73 -6.75 22.89
CA ARG A 218 -6.84 -7.29 21.51
C ARG A 218 -5.71 -8.24 21.15
N ASN A 219 -4.54 -8.05 21.74
CA ASN A 219 -3.38 -8.87 21.41
C ASN A 219 -3.61 -10.38 21.66
N PRO A 220 -4.06 -10.85 22.84
CA PRO A 220 -4.38 -12.27 23.07
C PRO A 220 -5.59 -12.75 22.24
N GLU A 221 -6.56 -11.87 21.99
CA GLU A 221 -7.74 -12.19 21.17
C GLU A 221 -7.34 -12.59 19.74
N ILE A 222 -6.35 -11.91 19.14
CA ILE A 222 -5.86 -12.25 17.80
C ILE A 222 -5.40 -13.70 17.74
N THR A 223 -4.59 -14.12 18.73
CA THR A 223 -4.09 -15.50 18.79
C THR A 223 -5.23 -16.51 19.03
N ALA A 224 -6.18 -16.16 19.90
CA ALA A 224 -7.32 -17.03 20.18
C ALA A 224 -8.23 -17.23 18.94
N ASP A 225 -8.50 -16.15 18.22
CA ASP A 225 -9.45 -16.15 17.10
C ASP A 225 -8.85 -16.68 15.79
N PHE A 226 -7.59 -16.37 15.52
CA PHE A 226 -6.95 -16.67 14.24
C PHE A 226 -5.92 -17.81 14.32
N GLY A 227 -5.37 -18.09 15.50
CA GLY A 227 -4.40 -19.16 15.69
C GLY A 227 -4.86 -20.53 15.21
N PRO A 228 -6.09 -20.99 15.56
CA PRO A 228 -6.60 -22.28 15.07
C PRO A 228 -6.68 -22.34 13.53
N LEU A 229 -7.14 -21.29 12.87
CA LEU A 229 -7.21 -21.23 11.40
C LEU A 229 -5.82 -21.20 10.76
N ALA A 230 -4.89 -20.46 11.35
CA ALA A 230 -3.50 -20.41 10.88
C ALA A 230 -2.86 -21.81 10.98
N ALA A 231 -3.05 -22.51 12.09
CA ALA A 231 -2.55 -23.87 12.30
C ALA A 231 -3.16 -24.88 11.29
N GLU A 232 -4.48 -24.81 11.07
CA GLU A 232 -5.18 -25.63 10.06
C GLU A 232 -4.60 -25.44 8.66
N ARG A 233 -4.24 -24.19 8.32
CA ARG A 233 -3.68 -23.83 7.02
C ARG A 233 -2.16 -23.99 6.92
N GLY A 234 -1.49 -24.37 7.99
CA GLY A 234 -0.04 -24.48 8.05
C GLY A 234 0.67 -23.13 7.90
N ILE A 235 0.03 -22.05 8.35
CA ILE A 235 0.56 -20.67 8.31
C ILE A 235 1.20 -20.36 9.67
N GLU A 236 2.45 -19.90 9.66
CA GLU A 236 3.12 -19.39 10.86
C GLU A 236 2.53 -18.00 11.22
N LEU A 237 1.82 -17.92 12.35
CA LEU A 237 1.24 -16.71 12.88
C LEU A 237 1.94 -16.30 14.18
N ALA A 238 2.54 -15.12 14.21
CA ALA A 238 3.11 -14.52 15.41
C ALA A 238 2.43 -13.19 15.73
N VAL A 239 2.21 -12.91 17.02
CA VAL A 239 1.61 -11.67 17.50
C VAL A 239 2.56 -11.01 18.49
N LEU A 240 2.99 -9.79 18.19
CA LEU A 240 3.89 -8.98 19.04
C LEU A 240 3.17 -7.75 19.57
N ASN A 241 3.45 -7.40 20.83
CA ASN A 241 2.98 -6.16 21.40
C ASN A 241 4.14 -5.18 21.63
N PRO A 242 4.27 -4.10 20.84
CA PRO A 242 5.36 -3.15 20.97
C PRO A 242 5.36 -2.38 22.29
N ARG A 243 4.23 -2.37 23.05
CA ARG A 243 4.17 -1.73 24.37
C ARG A 243 4.58 -2.65 25.52
N GLN A 244 4.61 -3.95 25.29
CA GLN A 244 5.03 -4.94 26.29
C GLN A 244 6.50 -5.34 26.17
N MET A 245 7.18 -4.83 25.17
CA MET A 245 8.58 -5.15 24.89
C MET A 245 9.43 -3.88 24.91
N PRO A 246 10.68 -3.94 25.39
CA PRO A 246 11.65 -2.87 25.14
C PRO A 246 11.83 -2.68 23.64
N PRO A 247 12.01 -1.44 23.12
CA PRO A 247 12.10 -1.17 21.67
C PRO A 247 13.12 -2.06 20.94
N HIS A 248 14.31 -2.25 21.50
CA HIS A 248 15.34 -3.10 20.89
C HIS A 248 14.94 -4.59 20.83
N ALA A 249 14.18 -5.08 21.81
CA ALA A 249 13.71 -6.47 21.83
C ALA A 249 12.58 -6.67 20.84
N TYR A 250 11.71 -5.67 20.68
CA TYR A 250 10.67 -5.68 19.64
C TYR A 250 11.27 -5.70 18.24
N GLU A 251 12.23 -4.80 17.95
CA GLU A 251 12.93 -4.76 16.67
C GLU A 251 13.69 -6.07 16.39
N ALA A 252 14.34 -6.66 17.39
CA ALA A 252 15.00 -7.95 17.26
C ALA A 252 14.00 -9.08 16.92
N ALA A 253 12.82 -9.10 17.57
CA ALA A 253 11.78 -10.09 17.30
C ALA A 253 11.17 -9.92 15.89
N VAL A 254 10.96 -8.68 15.44
CA VAL A 254 10.54 -8.38 14.07
C VAL A 254 11.57 -8.84 13.07
N ALA A 255 12.85 -8.55 13.31
CA ALA A 255 13.96 -8.94 12.43
C ALA A 255 14.14 -10.47 12.38
N ASP A 256 13.99 -11.16 13.50
CA ASP A 256 14.05 -12.63 13.57
C ASP A 256 12.91 -13.26 12.77
N PHE A 257 11.68 -12.81 13.00
CA PHE A 257 10.51 -13.29 12.24
C PHE A 257 10.66 -12.98 10.76
N ARG A 258 11.09 -11.78 10.40
CA ARG A 258 11.34 -11.38 9.00
C ARG A 258 12.31 -12.32 8.29
N GLY A 259 13.36 -12.76 8.97
CA GLY A 259 14.48 -13.48 8.37
C GLY A 259 15.28 -12.62 7.39
N ALA A 260 16.09 -13.27 6.55
CA ALA A 260 16.98 -12.59 5.59
C ALA A 260 16.22 -11.95 4.40
N GLY A 261 15.06 -12.48 4.04
CA GLY A 261 14.34 -12.09 2.82
C GLY A 261 13.55 -10.77 2.92
N GLY A 262 13.18 -10.34 4.10
CA GLY A 262 12.24 -9.23 4.29
C GLY A 262 10.78 -9.70 4.32
N PHE A 263 9.85 -8.74 4.48
CA PHE A 263 8.43 -8.98 4.32
C PHE A 263 8.00 -8.66 2.88
N ASP A 264 7.32 -9.60 2.24
CA ASP A 264 6.75 -9.39 0.91
C ASP A 264 5.60 -8.39 0.93
N ASP A 265 4.84 -8.35 2.03
CA ASP A 265 3.72 -7.45 2.23
C ASP A 265 3.78 -6.84 3.64
N ILE A 266 3.82 -5.52 3.71
CA ILE A 266 3.67 -4.79 4.97
C ILE A 266 2.42 -3.91 4.87
N ILE A 267 1.46 -4.11 5.78
CA ILE A 267 0.21 -3.35 5.80
C ILE A 267 0.17 -2.54 7.09
N VAL A 268 0.29 -1.21 6.97
CA VAL A 268 0.24 -0.29 8.11
C VAL A 268 -1.18 0.24 8.25
N ILE A 269 -1.93 -0.31 9.21
CA ILE A 269 -3.35 0.03 9.46
C ILE A 269 -3.51 1.17 10.45
N VAL A 270 -2.51 1.39 11.28
CA VAL A 270 -2.51 2.49 12.25
C VAL A 270 -2.15 3.83 11.59
N ALA A 271 -2.85 4.89 11.97
CA ALA A 271 -2.55 6.25 11.53
C ALA A 271 -1.34 6.81 12.30
N ASN A 272 -0.16 6.27 12.05
CA ASN A 272 1.07 6.60 12.77
C ASN A 272 2.27 6.62 11.81
N VAL A 273 2.91 7.80 11.68
CA VAL A 273 4.07 8.02 10.81
C VAL A 273 5.25 7.15 11.24
N THR A 274 5.54 7.07 12.55
CA THR A 274 6.65 6.28 13.06
C THR A 274 6.51 4.80 12.72
N ALA A 275 5.27 4.28 12.69
CA ALA A 275 5.02 2.89 12.27
C ALA A 275 5.32 2.66 10.79
N ILE A 276 5.06 3.65 9.93
CA ILE A 276 5.40 3.61 8.50
C ILE A 276 6.92 3.66 8.32
N GLU A 277 7.57 4.59 9.00
CA GLU A 277 9.02 4.78 8.92
C GLU A 277 9.79 3.56 9.42
N SER A 278 9.36 2.97 10.55
CA SER A 278 9.98 1.75 11.09
C SER A 278 9.73 0.51 10.24
N ALA A 279 8.64 0.47 9.47
CA ALA A 279 8.31 -0.67 8.62
C ALA A 279 9.18 -0.74 7.36
N MET A 280 9.54 0.41 6.78
CA MET A 280 10.23 0.49 5.49
C MET A 280 11.52 -0.33 5.40
N PRO A 281 12.43 -0.36 6.42
CA PRO A 281 13.66 -1.16 6.37
C PRO A 281 13.44 -2.68 6.37
N HIS A 282 12.22 -3.13 6.68
CA HIS A 282 11.89 -4.56 6.72
C HIS A 282 11.24 -5.06 5.43
N LEU A 283 11.02 -4.17 4.45
CA LEU A 283 10.40 -4.51 3.17
C LEU A 283 11.36 -5.33 2.30
N ALA A 284 10.89 -6.46 1.80
CA ALA A 284 11.62 -7.31 0.87
C ALA A 284 11.87 -6.61 -0.47
N PRO A 285 12.87 -7.04 -1.25
CA PRO A 285 12.87 -6.82 -2.70
C PRO A 285 11.53 -7.31 -3.30
N ASP A 286 11.02 -6.63 -4.32
CA ASP A 286 9.67 -6.82 -4.87
C ASP A 286 8.52 -6.73 -3.84
N GLY A 287 8.79 -6.20 -2.65
CA GLY A 287 7.82 -6.09 -1.58
C GLY A 287 6.83 -4.94 -1.78
N MET A 288 5.68 -5.02 -1.09
CA MET A 288 4.66 -3.98 -1.08
C MET A 288 4.46 -3.41 0.34
N LEU A 289 4.69 -2.09 0.48
CA LEU A 289 4.30 -1.35 1.67
C LEU A 289 2.96 -0.65 1.39
N GLN A 290 1.90 -1.10 2.07
CA GLN A 290 0.58 -0.48 1.98
C GLN A 290 0.29 0.42 3.18
N ILE A 291 0.10 1.71 2.92
CA ILE A 291 -0.32 2.70 3.90
C ILE A 291 -1.84 2.75 3.93
N PHE A 292 -2.43 2.03 4.88
CA PHE A 292 -3.88 1.94 5.06
C PHE A 292 -4.40 2.86 6.17
N GLY A 293 -3.58 3.25 7.13
CA GLY A 293 -3.93 4.18 8.20
C GLY A 293 -4.22 5.58 7.69
N GLY A 294 -5.38 6.14 8.06
CA GLY A 294 -5.87 7.45 7.59
C GLY A 294 -5.11 8.64 8.19
N LEU A 295 -3.93 8.94 7.67
CA LEU A 295 -3.17 10.16 8.00
C LEU A 295 -3.65 11.33 7.13
N GLY A 296 -3.73 12.53 7.69
CA GLY A 296 -4.11 13.73 6.92
C GLY A 296 -3.11 14.03 5.79
N ARG A 297 -3.61 14.57 4.65
CA ARG A 297 -2.74 15.09 3.58
C ARG A 297 -1.75 16.11 4.15
N GLY A 298 -0.52 16.10 3.67
CA GLY A 298 0.57 16.91 4.22
C GLY A 298 1.32 16.26 5.39
N THR A 299 0.92 15.06 5.82
CA THR A 299 1.66 14.29 6.84
C THR A 299 2.84 13.60 6.19
N MET A 300 4.04 14.15 6.40
CA MET A 300 5.27 13.65 5.80
C MET A 300 5.89 12.53 6.62
N ALA A 301 6.20 11.42 5.96
CA ALA A 301 7.05 10.36 6.46
C ALA A 301 8.46 10.46 5.85
N GLN A 302 9.48 10.07 6.60
CA GLN A 302 10.87 9.99 6.14
C GLN A 302 11.18 8.56 5.72
N LEU A 303 11.19 8.30 4.40
CA LEU A 303 11.35 6.95 3.86
C LEU A 303 12.60 6.85 2.99
N ASP A 304 13.37 5.80 3.14
CA ASP A 304 14.41 5.45 2.16
C ASP A 304 13.76 4.72 0.98
N LEU A 305 13.59 5.46 -0.11
CA LEU A 305 12.98 4.93 -1.34
C LEU A 305 13.96 4.13 -2.21
N SER A 306 15.19 3.92 -1.77
CA SER A 306 16.19 3.16 -2.56
C SER A 306 15.70 1.75 -2.92
N ASN A 307 15.00 1.06 -2.00
CA ASN A 307 14.45 -0.28 -2.28
C ASN A 307 13.35 -0.26 -3.35
N VAL A 308 12.68 0.89 -3.56
CA VAL A 308 11.63 1.01 -4.58
C VAL A 308 12.19 0.76 -5.98
N TYR A 309 13.37 1.30 -6.31
CA TYR A 309 13.98 1.10 -7.63
C TYR A 309 15.11 0.09 -7.65
N LEU A 310 15.89 -0.05 -6.57
CA LEU A 310 16.95 -1.05 -6.50
C LEU A 310 16.45 -2.47 -6.27
N GLY A 311 15.32 -2.59 -5.56
CA GLY A 311 14.70 -3.87 -5.21
C GLY A 311 13.31 -4.07 -5.82
N HIS A 312 12.84 -3.19 -6.70
CA HIS A 312 11.48 -3.23 -7.30
C HIS A 312 10.34 -3.25 -6.28
N ALA A 313 10.57 -2.72 -5.07
CA ALA A 313 9.52 -2.60 -4.08
C ALA A 313 8.51 -1.51 -4.46
N GLN A 314 7.29 -1.59 -3.93
CA GLN A 314 6.28 -0.57 -4.16
C GLN A 314 5.75 0.02 -2.85
N ILE A 315 5.35 1.29 -2.89
CA ILE A 315 4.60 1.93 -1.83
C ILE A 315 3.24 2.33 -2.40
N THR A 316 2.18 1.88 -1.76
CA THR A 316 0.80 2.13 -2.19
C THR A 316 -0.10 2.43 -0.99
N GLY A 317 -1.30 2.90 -1.25
CA GLY A 317 -2.31 3.13 -0.21
C GLY A 317 -3.71 3.16 -0.78
N SER A 318 -4.70 3.06 0.11
CA SER A 318 -6.10 3.14 -0.28
C SER A 318 -6.96 3.65 0.87
N ALA A 319 -7.91 4.53 0.57
CA ALA A 319 -8.80 5.16 1.56
C ALA A 319 -10.24 4.65 1.49
N GLY A 320 -10.60 3.88 0.49
CA GLY A 320 -11.96 3.42 0.30
C GLY A 320 -12.06 2.32 -0.74
N SER A 321 -13.28 1.88 -1.02
CA SER A 321 -13.57 0.91 -2.06
C SER A 321 -14.43 1.52 -3.16
N THR A 322 -14.15 1.16 -4.39
CA THR A 322 -15.00 1.45 -5.55
C THR A 322 -16.11 0.39 -5.67
N ILE A 323 -17.12 0.64 -6.52
CA ILE A 323 -18.12 -0.38 -6.86
C ILE A 323 -17.48 -1.63 -7.46
N ARG A 324 -16.38 -1.47 -8.21
CA ARG A 324 -15.62 -2.59 -8.77
C ARG A 324 -14.99 -3.45 -7.67
N ASP A 325 -14.41 -2.82 -6.65
CA ASP A 325 -13.82 -3.54 -5.51
C ASP A 325 -14.89 -4.29 -4.71
N GLN A 326 -16.07 -3.66 -4.52
CA GLN A 326 -17.21 -4.29 -3.86
C GLN A 326 -17.72 -5.50 -4.68
N GLY A 327 -17.79 -5.36 -6.01
CA GLY A 327 -18.11 -6.49 -6.90
C GLY A 327 -17.12 -7.64 -6.75
N ALA A 328 -15.82 -7.36 -6.75
CA ALA A 328 -14.77 -8.37 -6.57
C ALA A 328 -14.87 -9.09 -5.21
N VAL A 329 -15.24 -8.37 -4.14
CA VAL A 329 -15.52 -8.96 -2.82
C VAL A 329 -16.72 -9.90 -2.88
N LEU A 330 -17.82 -9.48 -3.51
CA LEU A 330 -19.03 -10.30 -3.66
C LEU A 330 -18.74 -11.58 -4.45
N ASP A 331 -17.99 -11.48 -5.55
CA ASP A 331 -17.58 -12.65 -6.34
C ASP A 331 -16.82 -13.65 -5.47
N LYS A 332 -15.85 -13.19 -4.66
CA LYS A 332 -15.09 -14.03 -3.74
C LYS A 332 -15.98 -14.65 -2.64
N VAL A 333 -16.98 -13.94 -2.17
CA VAL A 333 -17.97 -14.47 -1.21
C VAL A 333 -18.84 -15.55 -1.84
N PHE A 334 -19.32 -15.33 -3.07
CA PHE A 334 -20.17 -16.31 -3.77
C PHE A 334 -19.47 -17.64 -4.07
N ILE A 335 -18.17 -17.61 -4.35
CA ILE A 335 -17.38 -18.82 -4.57
C ILE A 335 -16.70 -19.35 -3.29
N SER A 336 -17.11 -18.85 -2.12
CA SER A 336 -16.61 -19.26 -0.79
C SER A 336 -15.10 -19.09 -0.57
N GLN A 337 -14.49 -18.13 -1.24
CA GLN A 337 -13.09 -17.73 -1.05
C GLN A 337 -12.89 -16.63 0.00
N LEU A 338 -13.98 -16.03 0.47
CA LEU A 338 -13.97 -15.00 1.50
C LEU A 338 -15.24 -15.05 2.31
N SER A 339 -15.13 -15.00 3.64
CA SER A 339 -16.24 -14.83 4.55
C SER A 339 -16.28 -13.41 5.11
N THR A 340 -17.37 -12.68 4.86
CA THR A 340 -17.63 -11.38 5.50
C THR A 340 -18.31 -11.53 6.87
N ALA A 341 -18.89 -12.69 7.14
CA ALA A 341 -19.62 -13.03 8.37
C ALA A 341 -18.73 -12.94 9.63
N ALA A 342 -17.45 -13.33 9.49
CA ALA A 342 -16.47 -13.28 10.58
C ALA A 342 -16.10 -11.85 11.03
N ALA A 343 -16.47 -10.83 10.25
CA ALA A 343 -16.19 -9.43 10.59
C ALA A 343 -17.22 -8.84 11.57
N VAL A 344 -18.37 -9.46 11.79
CA VAL A 344 -19.41 -8.97 12.70
C VAL A 344 -19.06 -9.37 14.14
N ALA A 345 -19.06 -8.39 15.04
CA ALA A 345 -18.77 -8.60 16.47
C ALA A 345 -19.97 -8.32 17.39
N ALA A 346 -20.86 -7.45 16.97
CA ALA A 346 -22.06 -7.12 17.73
C ALA A 346 -23.22 -6.71 16.79
N ILE A 347 -24.44 -6.89 17.27
CA ILE A 347 -25.66 -6.46 16.58
C ILE A 347 -26.51 -5.62 17.51
N GLY A 348 -27.40 -4.78 16.93
CA GLY A 348 -28.35 -3.99 17.68
C GLY A 348 -29.49 -3.48 16.82
N GLY A 349 -30.57 -3.03 17.45
CA GLY A 349 -31.65 -2.30 16.80
C GLY A 349 -31.31 -0.83 16.60
N ILE A 350 -32.23 -0.05 16.00
CA ILE A 350 -31.99 1.36 15.69
C ILE A 350 -31.72 2.21 16.94
N ASP A 351 -32.37 1.92 18.06
CA ASP A 351 -32.15 2.62 19.34
C ASP A 351 -30.73 2.44 19.89
N ALA A 352 -30.04 1.35 19.50
CA ALA A 352 -28.68 1.08 19.89
C ALA A 352 -27.64 1.82 19.02
N ALA A 353 -28.04 2.56 17.99
CA ALA A 353 -27.11 3.21 17.05
C ALA A 353 -26.13 4.16 17.74
N ARG A 354 -26.60 4.95 18.71
CA ARG A 354 -25.77 5.87 19.50
C ARG A 354 -24.74 5.10 20.34
N ASP A 355 -25.16 4.02 21.00
CA ASP A 355 -24.27 3.16 21.79
C ASP A 355 -23.25 2.45 20.88
N GLY A 356 -23.66 2.07 19.67
CA GLY A 356 -22.76 1.55 18.63
C GLY A 356 -21.68 2.54 18.23
N MET A 357 -22.03 3.80 17.98
CA MET A 357 -21.05 4.84 17.68
C MET A 357 -20.06 5.06 18.84
N GLN A 358 -20.57 5.12 20.07
CA GLN A 358 -19.72 5.23 21.26
C GLN A 358 -18.81 4.00 21.41
N GLY A 359 -19.36 2.80 21.19
CA GLY A 359 -18.61 1.55 21.25
C GLY A 359 -17.46 1.49 20.20
N LEU A 360 -17.68 2.10 19.03
CA LEU A 360 -16.63 2.26 18.01
C LEU A 360 -15.52 3.20 18.48
N MET A 361 -15.90 4.36 19.02
CA MET A 361 -14.94 5.35 19.55
C MET A 361 -14.10 4.78 20.69
N ASP A 362 -14.73 4.02 21.58
CA ASP A 362 -14.09 3.38 22.73
C ASP A 362 -13.31 2.10 22.36
N GLY A 363 -13.43 1.63 21.11
CA GLY A 363 -12.85 0.37 20.67
C GLY A 363 -13.38 -0.85 21.44
N ARG A 364 -14.66 -0.83 21.84
CA ARG A 364 -15.32 -1.85 22.69
C ARG A 364 -15.37 -3.21 22.00
N PHE A 365 -15.53 -3.24 20.69
CA PHE A 365 -15.67 -4.48 19.93
C PHE A 365 -14.51 -4.65 18.95
N PRO A 366 -14.03 -5.90 18.74
CA PRO A 366 -12.92 -6.17 17.84
C PRO A 366 -13.32 -6.21 16.35
N GLY A 367 -14.61 -6.17 16.05
CA GLY A 367 -15.18 -6.26 14.70
C GLY A 367 -16.19 -5.18 14.40
N LYS A 368 -17.00 -5.41 13.38
CA LYS A 368 -18.09 -4.51 12.96
C LYS A 368 -19.31 -4.67 13.87
N MET A 369 -19.96 -3.57 14.15
CA MET A 369 -21.28 -3.54 14.79
C MET A 369 -22.32 -3.30 13.72
N VAL A 370 -23.35 -4.15 13.65
CA VAL A 370 -24.43 -4.06 12.68
C VAL A 370 -25.67 -3.55 13.39
N ILE A 371 -26.19 -2.43 12.91
CA ILE A 371 -27.46 -1.85 13.40
C ILE A 371 -28.55 -2.14 12.38
N TYR A 372 -29.60 -2.78 12.83
CA TYR A 372 -30.77 -3.13 12.02
C TYR A 372 -31.86 -2.07 12.16
N PRO A 373 -32.09 -1.20 11.15
CA PRO A 373 -33.08 -0.13 11.24
C PRO A 373 -34.52 -0.61 11.42
N GLN A 374 -34.83 -1.82 10.95
CA GLN A 374 -36.15 -2.43 11.06
C GLN A 374 -36.42 -3.07 12.43
N VAL A 375 -35.40 -3.12 13.29
CA VAL A 375 -35.52 -3.54 14.69
C VAL A 375 -35.47 -2.30 15.58
N GLU A 376 -36.56 -1.96 16.27
CA GLU A 376 -36.64 -0.75 17.07
C GLU A 376 -35.81 -0.88 18.35
N SER A 377 -36.11 -1.84 19.18
CA SER A 377 -35.58 -1.96 20.54
C SER A 377 -34.85 -3.28 20.77
N PHE A 378 -33.59 -3.36 20.32
CA PHE A 378 -32.69 -4.42 20.70
C PHE A 378 -31.34 -3.79 21.09
N PRO A 379 -30.85 -4.00 22.33
CA PRO A 379 -29.63 -3.36 22.83
C PRO A 379 -28.42 -3.84 22.02
N LEU A 380 -27.36 -3.00 21.96
CA LEU A 380 -26.11 -3.39 21.33
C LEU A 380 -25.52 -4.59 22.09
N THR A 381 -25.50 -5.74 21.44
CA THR A 381 -25.19 -7.02 22.05
C THR A 381 -24.03 -7.70 21.28
N ALA A 382 -22.96 -8.07 21.96
CA ALA A 382 -21.90 -8.88 21.36
C ALA A 382 -22.45 -10.24 20.93
N LEU A 383 -21.91 -10.82 19.85
CA LEU A 383 -22.42 -12.11 19.36
C LEU A 383 -22.33 -13.21 20.42
N ALA A 384 -21.29 -13.20 21.28
CA ALA A 384 -21.15 -14.14 22.38
C ALA A 384 -22.26 -14.01 23.44
N ASP A 385 -22.76 -12.78 23.66
CA ASP A 385 -23.78 -12.49 24.66
C ASP A 385 -25.20 -12.80 24.16
N LEU A 386 -25.37 -13.09 22.87
CA LEU A 386 -26.62 -13.58 22.30
C LEU A 386 -27.09 -14.88 22.94
N ARG A 387 -26.17 -15.67 23.52
CA ARG A 387 -26.53 -16.87 24.25
C ARG A 387 -27.57 -16.61 25.34
N SER A 388 -27.49 -15.46 26.01
CA SER A 388 -28.46 -15.05 27.04
C SER A 388 -29.54 -14.10 26.50
N ALA A 389 -29.19 -13.20 25.56
CA ALA A 389 -30.12 -12.21 25.07
C ALA A 389 -31.08 -12.73 23.98
N ALA A 390 -30.63 -13.67 23.15
CA ALA A 390 -31.40 -14.27 22.07
C ALA A 390 -30.91 -15.70 21.76
N PRO A 391 -31.19 -16.69 22.62
CA PRO A 391 -30.61 -18.03 22.52
C PRO A 391 -30.86 -18.70 21.15
N THR A 392 -32.03 -18.58 20.56
CA THR A 392 -32.35 -19.18 19.26
C THR A 392 -31.57 -18.56 18.10
N VAL A 393 -31.20 -17.28 18.21
CA VAL A 393 -30.31 -16.61 17.25
C VAL A 393 -28.85 -17.09 17.46
N TYR A 394 -28.45 -17.23 18.74
CA TYR A 394 -27.13 -17.73 19.09
C TYR A 394 -26.87 -19.15 18.54
N ASP A 395 -27.86 -20.03 18.63
CA ASP A 395 -27.75 -21.43 18.16
C ASP A 395 -27.59 -21.54 16.63
N LEU A 396 -27.83 -20.46 15.89
CA LEU A 396 -27.70 -20.36 14.45
C LEU A 396 -26.40 -19.66 14.02
N LEU A 397 -25.55 -19.26 14.99
CA LEU A 397 -24.22 -18.74 14.65
C LEU A 397 -23.35 -19.83 13.99
N GLY A 398 -22.55 -19.42 13.04
CA GLY A 398 -21.63 -20.31 12.34
C GLY A 398 -20.38 -20.66 13.14
N PRO A 399 -19.43 -21.36 12.50
CA PRO A 399 -18.16 -21.69 13.13
C PRO A 399 -17.49 -20.44 13.74
N ARG A 400 -16.91 -20.61 14.94
CA ARG A 400 -16.27 -19.52 15.71
C ARG A 400 -17.20 -18.36 16.07
N GLY A 401 -18.51 -18.60 16.13
CA GLY A 401 -19.50 -17.58 16.45
C GLY A 401 -19.76 -16.57 15.32
N ALA A 402 -19.49 -16.93 14.07
CA ALA A 402 -19.69 -16.04 12.93
C ALA A 402 -21.19 -15.77 12.69
N TRP A 403 -21.51 -14.53 12.32
CA TRP A 403 -22.88 -14.08 11.99
C TRP A 403 -23.32 -14.71 10.66
N THR A 404 -24.34 -15.56 10.69
CA THR A 404 -24.87 -16.27 9.51
C THR A 404 -26.14 -15.61 8.97
N ARG A 405 -26.54 -15.98 7.75
CA ARG A 405 -27.82 -15.58 7.17
C ARG A 405 -29.00 -16.15 7.96
N GLU A 406 -28.86 -17.34 8.48
CA GLU A 406 -29.85 -18.04 9.28
C GLU A 406 -30.07 -17.34 10.63
N ALA A 407 -28.97 -16.94 11.28
CA ALA A 407 -29.01 -16.13 12.51
C ALA A 407 -29.65 -14.75 12.27
N GLU A 408 -29.31 -14.09 11.15
CA GLU A 408 -29.92 -12.83 10.76
C GLU A 408 -31.43 -12.96 10.49
N ALA A 409 -31.82 -13.97 9.73
CA ALA A 409 -33.23 -14.23 9.44
C ALA A 409 -34.03 -14.48 10.72
N GLU A 410 -33.51 -15.28 11.65
CA GLU A 410 -34.16 -15.53 12.94
C GLU A 410 -34.21 -14.27 13.81
N PHE A 411 -33.12 -13.45 13.81
CA PHE A 411 -33.09 -12.18 14.52
C PHE A 411 -34.17 -11.22 14.01
N LEU A 412 -34.24 -11.04 12.69
CA LEU A 412 -35.26 -10.18 12.07
C LEU A 412 -36.67 -10.72 12.30
N ARG A 413 -36.87 -12.02 12.16
CA ARG A 413 -38.20 -12.65 12.42
C ARG A 413 -38.70 -12.39 13.84
N ARG A 414 -37.79 -12.35 14.83
CA ARG A 414 -38.18 -12.18 16.24
C ARG A 414 -38.30 -10.74 16.67
N PHE A 415 -37.48 -9.85 16.15
CA PHE A 415 -37.31 -8.52 16.68
C PHE A 415 -37.70 -7.40 15.71
N ALA A 416 -37.78 -7.66 14.41
CA ALA A 416 -38.38 -6.70 13.49
C ALA A 416 -39.88 -6.67 13.68
N GLY A 417 -40.48 -5.51 13.93
CA GLY A 417 -41.94 -5.33 13.92
C GLY A 417 -42.52 -5.84 12.59
N HIS A 418 -43.82 -6.17 12.57
CA HIS A 418 -44.51 -6.74 11.39
C HIS A 418 -44.48 -5.79 10.17
N VAL A 419 -43.33 -5.67 9.51
CA VAL A 419 -43.15 -4.80 8.33
C VAL A 419 -43.01 -5.62 7.03
N TYR A 420 -43.01 -6.96 7.11
CA TYR A 420 -42.94 -7.86 5.94
C TYR A 420 -44.00 -8.98 6.05
N GLU A 421 -45.25 -8.66 5.72
CA GLU A 421 -46.18 -9.57 5.06
C GLU A 421 -46.18 -9.34 3.55
#